data_9b7e8824397c94db3791fd7286d27f1c
#
_entry.id   9b7e8824397c94db3791fd7286d27f1c
#
_cell.length_a   1.000
_cell.length_b   1.000
_cell.length_c   1.000
_cell.angle_alpha   90.00
_cell.angle_beta   90.00
_cell.angle_gamma   90.00
#
_symmetry.space_group_name_H-M   'P 1'
#
loop_
_entity.id
_entity.type
_entity.pdbx_description
1 polymer ?
#
loop_
_entity_poly.entity_id
_entity_poly.type
_entity_poly.pdbx_seq_one_letter_code
_entity_poly.pdbx_strand_id
1 'polypeptide(L)'
;MDAAACEIKMLGPCRYDSPVQVPTLDYGPRDRVLIDDTVAELQGRDAEAGHLPAFEPAGPRSRVFFEPARTRAGIVTCGGLCPGLNDVIRGLTMVLHHGYGVERVEGFRFGYEGLNPAYGHEPMPLTPEAVRGLHQDGGTAIGSSRGPQSTAAMCD
;
A
#
# COMPACT_ATOMS: atom_id res chain seq x y z
N MET A 1 -8.70 4.47 21.24
CA MET A 1 -7.41 3.96 20.71
C MET A 1 -6.32 4.84 21.28
N ASP A 2 -5.21 4.27 21.73
CA ASP A 2 -4.09 5.04 22.27
C ASP A 2 -3.32 5.69 21.10
N ALA A 3 -2.83 6.93 21.27
CA ALA A 3 -2.00 7.63 20.28
C ALA A 3 -0.74 6.83 19.92
N ALA A 4 -0.16 6.12 20.88
CA ALA A 4 0.99 5.24 20.65
C ALA A 4 0.71 4.09 19.68
N ALA A 5 -0.54 3.62 19.60
CA ALA A 5 -0.96 2.59 18.65
C ALA A 5 -1.07 3.10 17.20
N CYS A 6 -1.05 4.42 17.02
CA CYS A 6 -1.11 5.08 15.72
C CYS A 6 0.28 5.48 15.20
N GLU A 7 1.31 5.24 15.98
CA GLU A 7 2.68 5.58 15.58
C GLU A 7 3.16 4.63 14.49
N ILE A 8 3.58 5.22 13.36
CA ILE A 8 4.10 4.47 12.21
C ILE A 8 5.61 4.29 12.39
N LYS A 9 6.05 3.03 12.39
CA LYS A 9 7.48 2.70 12.42
C LYS A 9 8.12 3.11 11.09
N MET A 10 9.13 3.96 11.19
CA MET A 10 9.91 4.39 10.03
C MET A 10 10.98 3.34 9.68
N LEU A 11 11.10 3.00 8.40
CA LEU A 11 12.19 2.16 7.89
C LEU A 11 13.53 2.90 7.90
N GLY A 12 13.47 4.25 7.83
CA GLY A 12 14.61 5.13 7.81
C GLY A 12 14.33 6.45 7.08
N PRO A 13 15.33 7.30 6.88
CA PRO A 13 15.14 8.59 6.22
C PRO A 13 14.82 8.42 4.72
N CYS A 14 13.83 9.16 4.22
CA CYS A 14 13.52 9.25 2.80
C CYS A 14 14.61 10.05 2.08
N ARG A 15 15.40 9.40 1.22
CA ARG A 15 16.60 9.97 0.59
C ARG A 15 16.44 10.29 -0.89
N TYR A 16 15.45 9.69 -1.55
CA TYR A 16 15.25 9.84 -2.98
C TYR A 16 14.12 10.82 -3.25
N ASP A 17 14.27 11.63 -4.28
CA ASP A 17 13.19 12.48 -4.75
C ASP A 17 12.13 11.62 -5.41
N SER A 18 10.86 11.91 -5.11
CA SER A 18 9.76 11.21 -5.74
C SER A 18 9.65 11.61 -7.22
N PRO A 19 9.56 10.66 -8.15
CA PRO A 19 9.26 10.99 -9.55
C PRO A 19 7.87 11.58 -9.73
N VAL A 20 6.94 11.24 -8.82
CA VAL A 20 5.57 11.76 -8.83
C VAL A 20 5.51 13.00 -7.95
N GLN A 21 5.38 14.15 -8.60
CA GLN A 21 5.21 15.45 -7.94
C GLN A 21 3.77 15.93 -8.15
N VAL A 22 3.01 16.03 -7.07
CA VAL A 22 1.65 16.57 -7.09
C VAL A 22 1.61 17.76 -6.14
N PRO A 23 1.92 18.98 -6.63
CA PRO A 23 2.12 20.16 -5.77
C PRO A 23 0.95 20.48 -4.83
N THR A 24 -0.26 20.13 -5.23
CA THR A 24 -1.48 20.35 -4.43
C THR A 24 -1.75 19.28 -3.37
N LEU A 25 -0.97 18.20 -3.39
CA LEU A 25 -1.15 17.04 -2.50
C LEU A 25 0.15 16.68 -1.74
N ASP A 26 1.09 17.61 -1.64
CA ASP A 26 2.30 17.39 -0.87
C ASP A 26 1.98 17.55 0.63
N TYR A 27 1.81 16.44 1.30
CA TYR A 27 1.55 16.42 2.73
C TYR A 27 2.85 16.65 3.51
N GLY A 28 2.82 17.62 4.39
CA GLY A 28 3.92 17.92 5.29
C GLY A 28 4.10 16.87 6.39
N PRO A 29 5.27 16.84 7.04
CA PRO A 29 5.54 15.84 8.09
C PRO A 29 4.67 16.00 9.33
N ARG A 30 3.96 17.11 9.47
CA ARG A 30 3.04 17.38 10.60
C ARG A 30 1.58 17.15 10.26
N ASP A 31 1.26 16.89 9.00
CA ASP A 31 -0.13 16.64 8.60
C ASP A 31 -0.58 15.29 9.16
N ARG A 32 -1.78 15.28 9.72
CA ARG A 32 -2.38 14.08 10.32
C ARG A 32 -3.86 13.99 9.95
N VAL A 33 -4.35 12.77 9.88
CA VAL A 33 -5.77 12.45 9.71
C VAL A 33 -6.28 11.88 11.03
N LEU A 34 -7.23 12.58 11.66
CA LEU A 34 -7.83 12.10 12.90
C LEU A 34 -8.59 10.80 12.67
N ILE A 35 -8.52 9.89 13.61
CA ILE A 35 -9.29 8.63 13.58
C ILE A 35 -10.76 8.92 13.89
N ASP A 36 -11.01 9.86 14.82
CA ASP A 36 -12.34 10.27 15.23
C ASP A 36 -12.37 11.79 15.31
N ASP A 37 -13.25 12.40 14.52
CA ASP A 37 -13.42 13.84 14.41
C ASP A 37 -14.70 14.32 15.13
N THR A 38 -15.33 13.47 15.94
CA THR A 38 -16.53 13.89 16.69
C THR A 38 -16.16 14.95 17.72
N VAL A 39 -17.05 15.95 17.85
CA VAL A 39 -16.84 17.07 18.78
C VAL A 39 -16.69 16.59 20.22
N ALA A 40 -17.41 15.54 20.62
CA ALA A 40 -17.32 14.97 21.96
C ALA A 40 -15.92 14.41 22.25
N GLU A 41 -15.32 13.70 21.29
CA GLU A 41 -13.96 13.15 21.42
C GLU A 41 -12.89 14.26 21.39
N LEU A 42 -13.09 15.29 20.57
CA LEU A 42 -12.18 16.44 20.48
C LEU A 42 -12.23 17.33 21.73
N GLN A 43 -13.42 17.52 22.34
CA GLN A 43 -13.58 18.32 23.55
C GLN A 43 -13.15 17.60 24.83
N GLY A 44 -13.25 16.27 24.86
CA GLY A 44 -12.86 15.45 26.02
C GLY A 44 -11.35 15.23 26.15
N ARG A 45 -10.59 15.63 25.17
CA ARG A 45 -9.11 15.50 25.15
C ARG A 45 -8.52 16.90 25.09
N ASP A 46 -7.66 17.22 26.07
CA ASP A 46 -6.92 18.47 26.04
C ASP A 46 -6.28 18.65 24.67
N ALA A 47 -6.76 19.64 23.93
CA ALA A 47 -6.26 19.99 22.61
C ALA A 47 -4.80 20.49 22.63
N GLU A 48 -4.14 20.43 23.79
CA GLU A 48 -2.73 20.71 23.92
C GLU A 48 -1.90 19.62 23.22
N ALA A 49 -1.64 19.95 21.98
CA ALA A 49 -0.50 19.50 21.18
C ALA A 49 -0.18 17.99 21.19
N GLY A 50 -0.66 17.28 20.21
CA GLY A 50 0.05 16.10 19.72
C GLY A 50 -0.36 14.76 20.29
N HIS A 51 -1.43 14.66 21.08
CA HIS A 51 -1.85 13.41 21.72
C HIS A 51 -3.17 12.81 21.15
N LEU A 52 -3.75 13.43 20.12
CA LEU A 52 -4.93 12.84 19.47
C LEU A 52 -4.50 11.64 18.62
N PRO A 53 -5.20 10.50 18.71
CA PRO A 53 -4.97 9.37 17.84
C PRO A 53 -5.19 9.78 16.38
N ALA A 54 -4.13 9.73 15.58
CA ALA A 54 -4.16 10.19 14.20
C ALA A 54 -3.16 9.40 13.35
N PHE A 55 -3.53 9.17 12.10
CA PHE A 55 -2.67 8.54 11.10
C PHE A 55 -1.97 9.59 10.22
N GLU A 56 -0.94 9.16 9.53
CA GLU A 56 -0.40 9.93 8.43
C GLU A 56 -1.37 9.93 7.23
N PRO A 57 -1.53 11.07 6.53
CA PRO A 57 -2.30 11.10 5.29
C PRO A 57 -1.69 10.15 4.26
N ALA A 58 -2.53 9.37 3.58
CA ALA A 58 -2.11 8.61 2.41
C ALA A 58 -1.99 9.55 1.20
N GLY A 59 -0.92 9.42 0.44
CA GLY A 59 -0.74 10.22 -0.76
C GLY A 59 0.73 10.36 -1.16
N PRO A 60 0.98 11.02 -2.29
CA PRO A 60 2.34 11.23 -2.77
C PRO A 60 3.16 12.06 -1.80
N ARG A 61 4.45 11.75 -1.72
CA ARG A 61 5.44 12.48 -0.93
C ARG A 61 6.51 13.03 -1.86
N SER A 62 7.07 14.18 -1.52
CA SER A 62 8.17 14.78 -2.27
C SER A 62 9.44 13.93 -2.21
N ARG A 63 9.60 13.16 -1.11
CA ARG A 63 10.72 12.23 -0.94
C ARG A 63 10.24 10.86 -0.53
N VAL A 64 10.94 9.82 -1.04
CA VAL A 64 10.63 8.43 -0.79
C VAL A 64 11.83 7.68 -0.21
N PHE A 65 11.54 6.59 0.50
CA PHE A 65 12.57 5.75 1.13
C PHE A 65 13.26 4.84 0.12
N PHE A 66 12.47 4.18 -0.73
CA PHE A 66 13.00 3.28 -1.75
C PHE A 66 13.40 4.04 -3.01
N GLU A 67 14.54 3.67 -3.61
CA GLU A 67 14.95 4.15 -4.93
C GLU A 67 14.04 3.54 -6.00
N PRO A 68 13.21 4.32 -6.69
CA PRO A 68 12.18 3.77 -7.58
C PRO A 68 12.74 2.85 -8.67
N ALA A 69 13.81 3.26 -9.35
CA ALA A 69 14.42 2.50 -10.44
C ALA A 69 15.00 1.13 -10.01
N ARG A 70 15.26 0.94 -8.72
CA ARG A 70 15.79 -0.31 -8.16
C ARG A 70 14.76 -1.09 -7.35
N THR A 71 13.55 -0.54 -7.24
CA THR A 71 12.48 -1.14 -6.46
C THR A 71 11.83 -2.28 -7.23
N ARG A 72 11.53 -3.35 -6.51
CA ARG A 72 10.64 -4.43 -6.94
C ARG A 72 9.38 -4.34 -6.10
N ALA A 73 8.23 -4.32 -6.74
CA ALA A 73 6.95 -4.21 -6.05
C ALA A 73 6.16 -5.52 -6.15
N GLY A 74 5.58 -5.94 -5.03
CA GLY A 74 4.69 -7.09 -4.96
C GLY A 74 3.25 -6.66 -4.65
N ILE A 75 2.28 -7.20 -5.37
CA ILE A 75 0.86 -6.98 -5.12
C ILE A 75 0.24 -8.30 -4.65
N VAL A 76 -0.50 -8.21 -3.55
CA VAL A 76 -1.22 -9.35 -2.95
C VAL A 76 -2.68 -8.96 -2.74
N THR A 77 -3.60 -9.85 -3.12
CA THR A 77 -5.02 -9.72 -2.77
C THR A 77 -5.43 -10.85 -1.84
N CYS A 78 -5.89 -10.51 -0.64
CA CYS A 78 -6.27 -11.46 0.39
C CYS A 78 -7.69 -11.25 0.88
N GLY A 79 -8.33 -12.33 1.34
CA GLY A 79 -9.66 -12.32 1.92
C GLY A 79 -10.76 -12.60 0.88
N GLY A 80 -11.92 -11.96 1.07
CA GLY A 80 -13.06 -12.10 0.17
C GLY A 80 -12.91 -11.29 -1.11
N LEU A 81 -13.67 -11.67 -2.12
CA LEU A 81 -13.78 -10.89 -3.34
C LEU A 81 -14.70 -9.69 -3.11
N CYS A 82 -14.30 -8.54 -3.64
CA CYS A 82 -15.16 -7.36 -3.72
C CYS A 82 -15.03 -6.73 -5.11
N PRO A 83 -16.02 -5.95 -5.55
CA PRO A 83 -15.90 -5.20 -6.79
C PRO A 83 -14.68 -4.26 -6.77
N GLY A 84 -14.00 -4.14 -7.90
CA GLY A 84 -12.89 -3.20 -8.07
C GLY A 84 -11.51 -3.72 -7.68
N LEU A 85 -11.33 -4.97 -7.26
CA LEU A 85 -9.98 -5.52 -6.97
C LEU A 85 -9.07 -5.44 -8.20
N ASN A 86 -9.58 -5.78 -9.37
CA ASN A 86 -8.82 -5.69 -10.61
C ASN A 86 -8.51 -4.24 -11.01
N ASP A 87 -9.40 -3.28 -10.68
CA ASP A 87 -9.12 -1.85 -10.88
C ASP A 87 -7.96 -1.39 -10.01
N VAL A 88 -7.92 -1.84 -8.75
CA VAL A 88 -6.81 -1.54 -7.83
C VAL A 88 -5.50 -2.15 -8.33
N ILE A 89 -5.50 -3.43 -8.73
CA ILE A 89 -4.30 -4.09 -9.29
C ILE A 89 -3.78 -3.30 -10.50
N ARG A 90 -4.70 -2.96 -11.43
CA ARG A 90 -4.36 -2.18 -12.61
C ARG A 90 -3.84 -0.79 -12.24
N GLY A 91 -4.55 -0.07 -11.38
CA GLY A 91 -4.17 1.27 -10.94
C GLY A 91 -2.78 1.32 -10.30
N LEU A 92 -2.51 0.41 -9.37
CA LEU A 92 -1.19 0.29 -8.73
C LEU A 92 -0.10 -0.04 -9.75
N THR A 93 -0.33 -1.01 -10.64
CA THR A 93 0.63 -1.38 -11.68
C THR A 93 0.96 -0.20 -12.59
N MET A 94 -0.05 0.51 -13.08
CA MET A 94 0.13 1.66 -13.97
C MET A 94 0.88 2.81 -13.29
N VAL A 95 0.55 3.11 -12.03
CA VAL A 95 1.23 4.17 -11.26
C VAL A 95 2.67 3.79 -10.97
N LEU A 96 2.93 2.54 -10.57
CA LEU A 96 4.29 2.07 -10.32
C LEU A 96 5.16 2.14 -11.57
N HIS A 97 4.66 1.67 -12.72
CA HIS A 97 5.41 1.72 -13.97
C HIS A 97 5.57 3.15 -14.52
N HIS A 98 4.47 3.84 -14.75
CA HIS A 98 4.50 5.14 -15.46
C HIS A 98 4.79 6.31 -14.53
N GLY A 99 4.33 6.25 -13.28
CA GLY A 99 4.55 7.31 -12.30
C GLY A 99 5.92 7.22 -11.65
N TYR A 100 6.25 6.05 -11.11
CA TYR A 100 7.47 5.85 -10.32
C TYR A 100 8.64 5.25 -11.10
N GLY A 101 8.43 4.70 -12.29
CA GLY A 101 9.49 4.04 -13.06
C GLY A 101 9.94 2.69 -12.46
N VAL A 102 9.05 2.04 -11.71
CA VAL A 102 9.30 0.69 -11.17
C VAL A 102 9.11 -0.33 -12.29
N GLU A 103 10.20 -0.92 -12.76
CA GLU A 103 10.16 -1.85 -13.89
C GLU A 103 9.60 -3.22 -13.52
N ARG A 104 9.78 -3.65 -12.27
CA ARG A 104 9.40 -4.98 -11.82
C ARG A 104 8.26 -4.94 -10.82
N VAL A 105 7.07 -5.27 -11.30
CA VAL A 105 5.85 -5.42 -10.49
C VAL A 105 5.35 -6.85 -10.64
N GLU A 106 5.14 -7.52 -9.52
CA GLU A 106 4.75 -8.93 -9.46
C GLU A 106 3.46 -9.07 -8.66
N GLY A 107 2.50 -9.84 -9.17
CA GLY A 107 1.30 -10.24 -8.45
C GLY A 107 1.48 -11.62 -7.82
N PHE A 108 1.47 -11.70 -6.50
CA PHE A 108 1.53 -12.98 -5.80
C PHE A 108 0.16 -13.65 -5.85
N ARG A 109 0.13 -14.87 -6.41
CA ARG A 109 -1.12 -15.58 -6.68
C ARG A 109 -1.70 -16.19 -5.41
N PHE A 110 -3.03 -16.14 -5.30
CA PHE A 110 -3.77 -16.72 -4.19
C PHE A 110 -3.41 -16.17 -2.81
N GLY A 111 -3.25 -14.85 -2.73
CA GLY A 111 -3.06 -14.16 -1.46
C GLY A 111 -1.73 -14.52 -0.78
N TYR A 112 -1.78 -14.70 0.54
CA TYR A 112 -0.59 -15.07 1.32
C TYR A 112 -0.04 -16.46 1.01
N GLU A 113 -0.82 -17.36 0.39
CA GLU A 113 -0.31 -18.63 -0.10
C GLU A 113 0.77 -18.45 -1.16
N GLY A 114 0.63 -17.42 -2.01
CA GLY A 114 1.62 -17.07 -3.03
C GLY A 114 2.95 -16.54 -2.51
N LEU A 115 3.00 -16.12 -1.24
CA LEU A 115 4.23 -15.73 -0.56
C LEU A 115 4.93 -16.91 0.13
N ASN A 116 4.26 -18.03 0.28
CA ASN A 116 4.80 -19.21 0.95
C ASN A 116 5.31 -20.22 -0.09
N PRO A 117 6.64 -20.45 -0.16
CA PRO A 117 7.25 -21.34 -1.15
C PRO A 117 6.68 -22.77 -1.15
N ALA A 118 6.13 -23.24 -0.03
CA ALA A 118 5.58 -24.56 0.07
C ALA A 118 4.39 -24.84 -0.86
N TYR A 119 3.69 -23.78 -1.32
CA TYR A 119 2.59 -23.91 -2.27
C TYR A 119 3.04 -23.93 -3.73
N GLY A 120 4.25 -23.50 -4.03
CA GLY A 120 4.81 -23.52 -5.39
C GLY A 120 4.07 -22.60 -6.40
N HIS A 121 3.44 -21.55 -5.93
CA HIS A 121 2.75 -20.58 -6.80
C HIS A 121 3.74 -19.59 -7.38
N GLU A 122 3.93 -19.63 -8.70
CA GLU A 122 4.76 -18.65 -9.39
C GLU A 122 4.07 -17.28 -9.44
N PRO A 123 4.79 -16.19 -9.09
CA PRO A 123 4.27 -14.83 -9.22
C PRO A 123 3.94 -14.50 -10.69
N MET A 124 2.89 -13.74 -10.88
CA MET A 124 2.48 -13.23 -12.19
C MET A 124 3.15 -11.88 -12.46
N PRO A 125 3.94 -11.71 -13.53
CA PRO A 125 4.43 -10.40 -13.93
C PRO A 125 3.28 -9.46 -14.25
N LEU A 126 3.24 -8.31 -13.59
CA LEU A 126 2.23 -7.27 -13.82
C LEU A 126 2.87 -6.15 -14.65
N THR A 127 2.66 -6.21 -15.96
CA THR A 127 3.08 -5.17 -16.90
C THR A 127 1.88 -4.31 -17.33
N PRO A 128 2.09 -3.10 -17.85
CA PRO A 128 1.01 -2.28 -18.41
C PRO A 128 0.15 -3.03 -19.42
N GLU A 129 0.76 -3.90 -20.24
CA GLU A 129 0.06 -4.74 -21.22
C GLU A 129 -0.78 -5.81 -20.54
N ALA A 130 -0.22 -6.49 -19.54
CA ALA A 130 -0.91 -7.57 -18.83
C ALA A 130 -2.16 -7.07 -18.10
N VAL A 131 -2.14 -5.82 -17.61
CA VAL A 131 -3.27 -5.26 -16.85
C VAL A 131 -4.19 -4.38 -17.70
N ARG A 132 -3.94 -4.24 -19.02
CA ARG A 132 -4.65 -3.28 -19.88
C ARG A 132 -6.17 -3.38 -19.81
N GLY A 133 -6.71 -4.58 -19.92
CA GLY A 133 -8.15 -4.87 -19.91
C GLY A 133 -8.72 -5.28 -18.57
N LEU A 134 -7.90 -5.38 -17.53
CA LEU A 134 -8.23 -6.05 -16.28
C LEU A 134 -9.43 -5.43 -15.53
N HIS A 135 -9.65 -4.14 -15.72
CA HIS A 135 -10.78 -3.40 -15.14
C HIS A 135 -12.16 -3.82 -15.69
N GLN A 136 -12.19 -4.59 -16.79
CA GLN A 136 -13.43 -5.10 -17.38
C GLN A 136 -13.86 -6.43 -16.75
N ASP A 137 -12.96 -7.07 -16.01
CA ASP A 137 -13.17 -8.38 -15.41
C ASP A 137 -13.46 -8.26 -13.90
N GLY A 138 -14.46 -8.96 -13.44
CA GLY A 138 -14.73 -9.07 -12.00
C GLY A 138 -13.72 -9.97 -11.27
N GLY A 139 -13.70 -9.86 -9.94
CA GLY A 139 -12.83 -10.68 -9.10
C GLY A 139 -11.40 -10.16 -8.99
N THR A 140 -10.44 -11.06 -8.97
CA THR A 140 -9.00 -10.75 -8.91
C THR A 140 -8.20 -11.64 -9.85
N ALA A 141 -7.43 -11.03 -10.76
CA ALA A 141 -6.60 -11.74 -11.73
C ALA A 141 -5.48 -12.56 -11.09
N ILE A 142 -5.01 -12.13 -9.92
CA ILE A 142 -3.98 -12.84 -9.17
C ILE A 142 -4.55 -13.82 -8.15
N GLY A 143 -5.88 -13.94 -8.05
CA GLY A 143 -6.53 -14.81 -7.09
C GLY A 143 -6.42 -14.31 -5.66
N SER A 144 -7.14 -14.98 -4.77
CA SER A 144 -7.19 -14.65 -3.34
C SER A 144 -7.29 -15.93 -2.52
N SER A 145 -6.77 -15.90 -1.30
CA SER A 145 -6.98 -16.96 -0.31
C SER A 145 -7.42 -16.36 1.02
N ARG A 146 -7.95 -17.20 1.88
CA ARG A 146 -8.33 -16.86 3.24
C ARG A 146 -7.49 -17.69 4.21
N GLY A 147 -7.18 -17.08 5.33
CA GLY A 147 -6.46 -17.72 6.41
C GLY A 147 -5.05 -17.17 6.60
N PRO A 148 -4.53 -17.30 7.81
CA PRO A 148 -3.20 -16.85 8.15
C PRO A 148 -2.15 -17.78 7.53
N GLN A 149 -1.02 -17.22 7.16
CA GLN A 149 0.20 -17.95 6.84
C GLN A 149 1.28 -17.62 7.90
N SER A 150 2.21 -18.52 8.10
CA SER A 150 3.36 -18.26 8.96
C SER A 150 4.21 -17.13 8.37
N THR A 151 4.44 -16.06 9.13
CA THR A 151 5.31 -14.97 8.70
C THR A 151 6.72 -15.46 8.35
N ALA A 152 7.26 -16.40 9.14
CA ALA A 152 8.57 -16.99 8.86
C ALA A 152 8.59 -17.67 7.49
N ALA A 153 7.57 -18.49 7.19
CA ALA A 153 7.48 -19.21 5.91
C ALA A 153 7.28 -18.26 4.69
N MET A 154 6.77 -17.05 4.92
CA MET A 154 6.64 -16.04 3.85
C MET A 154 7.90 -15.20 3.64
N CYS A 155 8.84 -15.21 4.59
CA CYS A 155 10.06 -14.41 4.54
C CYS A 155 11.31 -15.22 4.13
N ASP A 156 11.20 -16.56 4.08
CA ASP A 156 12.25 -17.46 3.61
C ASP A 156 12.27 -17.52 2.06
#